data_4090e6d1e0e571aa0cca5565250911b0
#
_entry.id   4090e6d1e0e571aa0cca5565250911b0
#
_cell.length_a   1.000
_cell.length_b   1.000
_cell.length_c   1.000
_cell.angle_alpha   90.00
_cell.angle_beta   90.00
_cell.angle_gamma   90.00
#
_symmetry.space_group_name_H-M   'P 1'
#
loop_
_entity.id
_entity.type
_entity.pdbx_description
1 polymer ?
#
loop_
_entity_poly.entity_id
_entity_poly.type
_entity_poly.pdbx_seq_one_letter_code
_entity_poly.pdbx_strand_id
1 'polypeptide(L)'
;HGENSVTYQLFNEIGKHRLFFLLSKHTDWIHKFEIKEEDIKEVHLFPSFGKRYGYGEPDVLILASKIVIYVEVELCDLERKKLPDPFVKQMEKFKNLANDISKSDRKKLRLINKFEGECGYKFLGQKKLRSLYSKIKDDDRVPCLLVISNSSSREVKAVDLERKMKSKGLDLNGLNLGWGSFRKIRNMKQLSSTAKTIKYNLDK
;
A
#
# COMPACT_ATOMS: atom_id res chain seq x y z
N HIS A 1 -16.96 9.98 -6.89
CA HIS A 1 -16.28 9.36 -5.74
C HIS A 1 -15.21 8.41 -6.27
N GLY A 2 -13.95 8.86 -6.25
CA GLY A 2 -12.82 8.08 -6.80
C GLY A 2 -12.14 7.20 -5.73
N GLU A 3 -11.12 6.46 -6.16
CA GLU A 3 -10.28 5.60 -5.32
C GLU A 3 -9.79 6.30 -4.06
N ASN A 4 -9.35 7.56 -4.18
CA ASN A 4 -8.89 8.36 -3.04
C ASN A 4 -9.95 8.51 -1.93
N SER A 5 -11.24 8.62 -2.29
CA SER A 5 -12.32 8.70 -1.29
C SER A 5 -12.49 7.38 -0.54
N VAL A 6 -12.41 6.26 -1.25
CA VAL A 6 -12.51 4.92 -0.64
C VAL A 6 -11.30 4.65 0.25
N THR A 7 -10.11 4.95 -0.24
CA THR A 7 -8.86 4.83 0.52
C THR A 7 -8.90 5.65 1.80
N TYR A 8 -9.30 6.93 1.68
CA TYR A 8 -9.42 7.81 2.83
C TYR A 8 -10.36 7.24 3.88
N GLN A 9 -11.57 6.85 3.47
CA GLN A 9 -12.58 6.32 4.39
C GLN A 9 -12.12 5.03 5.06
N LEU A 10 -11.48 4.14 4.29
CA LEU A 10 -10.99 2.88 4.82
C LEU A 10 -9.89 3.07 5.86
N PHE A 11 -8.91 3.93 5.59
CA PHE A 11 -7.71 4.02 6.42
C PHE A 11 -7.73 5.13 7.47
N ASN A 12 -8.52 6.17 7.28
CA ASN A 12 -8.64 7.26 8.26
C ASN A 12 -9.39 6.82 9.53
N GLU A 13 -10.41 5.97 9.37
CA GLU A 13 -11.28 5.55 10.47
C GLU A 13 -10.94 4.16 11.04
N ILE A 14 -10.05 3.42 10.37
CA ILE A 14 -9.86 2.00 10.66
C ILE A 14 -9.32 1.76 12.07
N GLY A 15 -8.50 2.66 12.62
CA GLY A 15 -7.81 2.47 13.89
C GLY A 15 -6.77 1.34 13.84
N LYS A 16 -5.85 1.34 14.80
CA LYS A 16 -4.68 0.45 14.80
C LYS A 16 -5.05 -1.03 14.86
N HIS A 17 -5.97 -1.39 15.76
CA HIS A 17 -6.43 -2.76 15.94
C HIS A 17 -7.08 -3.34 14.68
N ARG A 18 -7.98 -2.59 14.07
CA ARG A 18 -8.67 -3.02 12.83
C ARG A 18 -7.72 -3.09 11.65
N LEU A 19 -6.77 -2.17 11.57
CA LEU A 19 -5.73 -2.21 10.56
C LEU A 19 -4.87 -3.47 10.70
N PHE A 20 -4.41 -3.79 11.89
CA PHE A 20 -3.66 -5.02 12.15
C PHE A 20 -4.46 -6.27 11.76
N PHE A 21 -5.74 -6.31 12.13
CA PHE A 21 -6.64 -7.41 11.74
C PHE A 21 -6.80 -7.53 10.22
N LEU A 22 -6.95 -6.41 9.52
CA LEU A 22 -7.00 -6.37 8.06
C LEU A 22 -5.72 -6.95 7.45
N LEU A 23 -4.56 -6.50 7.88
CA LEU A 23 -3.27 -6.97 7.40
C LEU A 23 -3.11 -8.47 7.64
N SER A 24 -3.39 -8.96 8.84
CA SER A 24 -3.24 -10.38 9.19
C SER A 24 -4.18 -11.31 8.43
N LYS A 25 -5.29 -10.79 7.90
CA LYS A 25 -6.24 -11.58 7.08
C LYS A 25 -5.91 -11.62 5.59
N HIS A 26 -5.13 -10.66 5.10
CA HIS A 26 -4.84 -10.52 3.67
C HIS A 26 -3.37 -10.74 3.31
N THR A 27 -2.54 -10.99 4.32
CA THR A 27 -1.11 -11.18 4.11
C THR A 27 -0.59 -12.27 5.05
N ASP A 28 0.30 -13.09 4.56
CA ASP A 28 1.03 -14.10 5.34
C ASP A 28 2.30 -13.51 5.99
N TRP A 29 2.80 -12.41 5.46
CA TRP A 29 4.03 -11.79 5.94
C TRP A 29 3.87 -11.12 7.31
N ILE A 30 2.66 -10.80 7.78
CA ILE A 30 2.42 -10.40 9.17
C ILE A 30 2.91 -11.50 10.12
N HIS A 31 2.57 -12.75 9.84
CA HIS A 31 3.04 -13.90 10.63
C HIS A 31 4.51 -14.20 10.37
N LYS A 32 4.94 -14.16 9.10
CA LYS A 32 6.33 -14.42 8.70
C LYS A 32 7.34 -13.51 9.41
N PHE A 33 7.00 -12.24 9.60
CA PHE A 33 7.85 -11.26 10.27
C PHE A 33 7.49 -11.04 11.73
N GLU A 34 6.55 -11.82 12.28
CA GLU A 34 6.09 -11.74 13.68
C GLU A 34 5.65 -10.31 14.05
N ILE A 35 4.91 -9.66 13.16
CA ILE A 35 4.39 -8.31 13.40
C ILE A 35 3.21 -8.39 14.36
N LYS A 36 3.23 -7.55 15.38
CA LYS A 36 2.14 -7.38 16.35
C LYS A 36 1.44 -6.04 16.13
N GLU A 37 0.31 -5.83 16.76
CA GLU A 37 -0.44 -4.58 16.67
C GLU A 37 0.38 -3.37 17.13
N GLU A 38 1.14 -3.49 18.22
CA GLU A 38 2.00 -2.44 18.75
C GLU A 38 3.17 -2.08 17.83
N ASP A 39 3.52 -2.96 16.88
CA ASP A 39 4.58 -2.72 15.91
C ASP A 39 4.18 -1.73 14.81
N ILE A 40 2.88 -1.51 14.59
CA ILE A 40 2.40 -0.49 13.67
C ILE A 40 2.65 0.88 14.31
N LYS A 41 3.55 1.66 13.72
CA LYS A 41 4.00 2.95 14.27
C LYS A 41 3.31 4.13 13.62
N GLU A 42 3.21 4.14 12.30
CA GLU A 42 2.70 5.28 11.54
C GLU A 42 1.89 4.81 10.33
N VAL A 43 0.87 5.58 9.99
CA VAL A 43 0.06 5.40 8.76
C VAL A 43 0.01 6.75 8.07
N HIS A 44 0.40 6.79 6.80
CA HIS A 44 0.41 7.99 5.98
C HIS A 44 -0.49 7.78 4.77
N LEU A 45 -1.41 8.72 4.53
CA LEU A 45 -2.30 8.70 3.38
C LEU A 45 -1.70 9.55 2.26
N PHE A 46 -1.70 9.00 1.05
CA PHE A 46 -1.24 9.65 -0.17
C PHE A 46 0.15 10.29 -0.07
N PRO A 47 1.17 9.58 0.46
CA PRO A 47 2.51 10.12 0.53
C PRO A 47 3.12 10.19 -0.88
N SER A 48 3.78 11.29 -1.21
CA SER A 48 4.48 11.44 -2.49
C SER A 48 5.99 11.30 -2.31
N PHE A 49 6.60 10.43 -3.10
CA PHE A 49 8.04 10.19 -3.13
C PHE A 49 8.74 10.84 -4.33
N GLY A 50 8.06 11.76 -5.00
CA GLY A 50 8.60 12.48 -6.14
C GLY A 50 8.21 11.86 -7.47
N LYS A 51 7.02 12.14 -7.91
CA LYS A 51 6.44 11.70 -9.20
C LYS A 51 7.35 12.01 -10.38
N ARG A 52 8.10 13.13 -10.35
CA ARG A 52 9.06 13.54 -11.38
C ARG A 52 10.22 12.56 -11.55
N TYR A 53 10.52 11.75 -10.54
CA TYR A 53 11.62 10.77 -10.58
C TYR A 53 11.16 9.35 -10.90
N GLY A 54 9.92 9.19 -11.32
CA GLY A 54 9.36 7.89 -11.68
C GLY A 54 8.94 7.04 -10.49
N TYR A 55 8.93 7.61 -9.28
CA TYR A 55 8.35 6.92 -8.12
C TYR A 55 6.84 7.07 -8.07
N GLY A 56 6.18 6.03 -7.59
CA GLY A 56 4.74 6.05 -7.37
C GLY A 56 4.36 6.84 -6.12
N GLU A 57 3.10 7.18 -6.07
CA GLU A 57 2.44 7.73 -4.89
C GLU A 57 1.53 6.61 -4.37
N PRO A 58 1.94 5.83 -3.36
CA PRO A 58 1.06 4.83 -2.80
C PRO A 58 -0.13 5.51 -2.15
N ASP A 59 -1.29 4.88 -2.23
CA ASP A 59 -2.48 5.39 -1.55
C ASP A 59 -2.28 5.46 -0.04
N VAL A 60 -1.59 4.47 0.51
CA VAL A 60 -1.23 4.44 1.93
C VAL A 60 0.18 3.90 2.11
N LEU A 61 0.91 4.48 3.03
CA LEU A 61 2.16 3.95 3.54
C LEU A 61 2.01 3.63 5.02
N ILE A 62 2.30 2.39 5.39
CA ILE A 62 2.27 1.95 6.78
C ILE A 62 3.69 1.61 7.22
N LEU A 63 4.15 2.23 8.30
CA LEU A 63 5.42 1.92 8.93
C LEU A 63 5.17 1.03 10.14
N ALA A 64 5.73 -0.17 10.10
CA ALA A 64 5.81 -1.06 11.25
C ALA A 64 7.28 -1.29 11.64
N SER A 65 7.55 -1.92 12.77
CA SER A 65 8.90 -2.05 13.32
C SER A 65 9.87 -2.75 12.34
N LYS A 66 9.44 -3.81 11.67
CA LYS A 66 10.28 -4.64 10.78
C LYS A 66 9.95 -4.49 9.30
N ILE A 67 8.83 -3.88 8.96
CA ILE A 67 8.34 -3.80 7.58
C ILE A 67 7.84 -2.41 7.22
N VAL A 68 7.91 -2.08 5.94
CA VAL A 68 7.22 -0.94 5.32
C VAL A 68 6.21 -1.47 4.33
N ILE A 69 4.96 -1.01 4.41
CA ILE A 69 3.87 -1.50 3.58
C ILE A 69 3.42 -0.38 2.66
N TYR A 70 3.58 -0.60 1.37
CA TYR A 70 2.97 0.22 0.32
C TYR A 70 1.59 -0.35 0.03
N VAL A 71 0.55 0.45 0.13
CA VAL A 71 -0.82 0.02 -0.14
C VAL A 71 -1.32 0.72 -1.39
N GLU A 72 -1.88 -0.07 -2.30
CA GLU A 72 -2.59 0.40 -3.49
C GLU A 72 -4.02 -0.07 -3.44
N VAL A 73 -4.94 0.86 -3.63
CA VAL A 73 -6.38 0.63 -3.64
C VAL A 73 -6.87 0.75 -5.07
N GLU A 74 -7.39 -0.34 -5.63
CA GLU A 74 -7.81 -0.40 -7.03
C GLU A 74 -9.30 -0.77 -7.10
N LEU A 75 -10.12 0.11 -7.66
CA LEU A 75 -11.57 -0.11 -7.74
C LEU A 75 -11.97 -1.12 -8.81
N CYS A 76 -11.07 -1.48 -9.73
CA CYS A 76 -11.37 -2.48 -10.73
C CYS A 76 -11.23 -3.92 -10.20
N ASP A 77 -11.90 -4.85 -10.87
CA ASP A 77 -11.77 -6.29 -10.58
C ASP A 77 -10.51 -6.85 -11.24
N LEU A 78 -9.43 -6.92 -10.47
CA LEU A 78 -8.15 -7.47 -10.91
C LEU A 78 -8.16 -9.00 -11.07
N GLU A 79 -9.17 -9.68 -10.55
CA GLU A 79 -9.27 -11.14 -10.66
C GLU A 79 -9.76 -11.58 -12.04
N ARG A 80 -10.84 -10.98 -12.52
CA ARG A 80 -11.50 -11.37 -13.77
C ARG A 80 -10.92 -10.70 -15.00
N LYS A 81 -10.43 -9.47 -14.85
CA LYS A 81 -9.95 -8.65 -15.95
C LYS A 81 -8.45 -8.81 -16.16
N LYS A 82 -8.02 -8.54 -17.39
CA LYS A 82 -6.60 -8.29 -17.67
C LYS A 82 -6.15 -7.08 -16.83
N LEU A 83 -4.95 -7.18 -16.21
CA LEU A 83 -4.43 -6.07 -15.41
C LEU A 83 -4.34 -4.80 -16.27
N PRO A 84 -4.86 -3.66 -15.80
CA PRO A 84 -4.72 -2.40 -16.49
C PRO A 84 -3.24 -1.98 -16.59
N ASP A 85 -2.83 -1.47 -17.74
CA ASP A 85 -1.43 -1.02 -17.91
C ASP A 85 -1.03 0.11 -16.95
N PRO A 86 -1.92 1.08 -16.59
CA PRO A 86 -1.61 2.06 -15.54
C PRO A 86 -1.30 1.41 -14.19
N PHE A 87 -2.07 0.40 -13.79
CA PHE A 87 -1.84 -0.35 -12.56
C PHE A 87 -0.48 -1.07 -12.57
N VAL A 88 -0.15 -1.77 -13.67
CA VAL A 88 1.16 -2.45 -13.82
C VAL A 88 2.31 -1.45 -13.71
N LYS A 89 2.20 -0.29 -14.35
CA LYS A 89 3.18 0.79 -14.25
C LYS A 89 3.31 1.35 -12.83
N GLN A 90 2.21 1.42 -12.09
CA GLN A 90 2.24 1.85 -10.69
C GLN A 90 2.99 0.84 -9.81
N MET A 91 2.74 -0.46 -10.01
CA MET A 91 3.46 -1.53 -9.29
C MET A 91 4.97 -1.53 -9.61
N GLU A 92 5.33 -1.25 -10.86
CA GLU A 92 6.73 -1.09 -11.26
C GLU A 92 7.41 0.09 -10.53
N LYS A 93 6.71 1.21 -10.38
CA LYS A 93 7.22 2.36 -9.62
C LYS A 93 7.44 2.03 -8.16
N PHE A 94 6.54 1.26 -7.52
CA PHE A 94 6.74 0.83 -6.13
C PHE A 94 7.92 -0.12 -5.99
N LYS A 95 8.09 -1.05 -6.92
CA LYS A 95 9.28 -1.90 -6.98
C LYS A 95 10.57 -1.07 -7.09
N ASN A 96 10.58 -0.09 -7.97
CA ASN A 96 11.74 0.78 -8.16
C ASN A 96 12.02 1.61 -6.90
N LEU A 97 11.01 2.17 -6.27
CA LEU A 97 11.13 2.90 -5.01
C LEU A 97 11.72 2.01 -3.90
N ALA A 98 11.18 0.81 -3.71
CA ALA A 98 11.66 -0.13 -2.71
C ALA A 98 13.12 -0.55 -2.96
N ASN A 99 13.47 -0.82 -4.21
CA ASN A 99 14.84 -1.18 -4.60
C ASN A 99 15.83 -0.02 -4.39
N ASP A 100 15.45 1.19 -4.75
CA ASP A 100 16.32 2.37 -4.61
C ASP A 100 16.53 2.74 -3.13
N ILE A 101 15.51 2.53 -2.29
CA ILE A 101 15.64 2.68 -0.84
C ILE A 101 16.62 1.64 -0.30
N SER A 102 16.49 0.36 -0.67
CA SER A 102 17.34 -0.72 -0.18
C SER A 102 18.80 -0.56 -0.63
N LYS A 103 19.02 -0.11 -1.86
CA LYS A 103 20.38 0.02 -2.44
C LYS A 103 21.13 1.26 -2.03
N SER A 104 20.53 2.14 -1.24
CA SER A 104 21.17 3.38 -0.77
C SER A 104 21.79 4.25 -1.89
N ASP A 105 21.14 4.35 -3.05
CA ASP A 105 21.64 5.20 -4.16
C ASP A 105 21.64 6.68 -3.75
N ARG A 106 22.80 7.15 -3.28
CA ARG A 106 23.00 8.51 -2.76
C ARG A 106 22.64 9.61 -3.74
N LYS A 107 22.74 9.37 -5.07
CA LYS A 107 22.38 10.38 -6.07
C LYS A 107 20.86 10.54 -6.17
N LYS A 108 20.13 9.45 -6.25
CA LYS A 108 18.65 9.46 -6.26
C LYS A 108 18.09 9.97 -4.94
N LEU A 109 18.73 9.65 -3.82
CA LEU A 109 18.40 10.13 -2.49
C LEU A 109 18.51 11.65 -2.33
N ARG A 110 19.54 12.26 -2.91
CA ARG A 110 19.67 13.73 -2.96
C ARG A 110 18.54 14.38 -3.73
N LEU A 111 17.98 13.68 -4.71
CA LEU A 111 16.86 14.16 -5.51
C LEU A 111 15.55 14.11 -4.71
N ILE A 112 15.26 13.03 -4.01
CA ILE A 112 14.10 12.93 -3.11
C ILE A 112 14.19 13.97 -2.00
N ASN A 113 15.38 14.26 -1.47
CA ASN A 113 15.62 15.28 -0.45
C ASN A 113 15.37 16.73 -0.93
N LYS A 114 15.34 17.00 -2.24
CA LYS A 114 15.04 18.34 -2.79
C LYS A 114 13.54 18.67 -2.82
N PHE A 115 12.65 17.68 -2.64
CA PHE A 115 11.19 17.84 -2.76
C PHE A 115 10.51 18.07 -1.40
N GLU A 116 10.91 19.10 -0.70
CA GLU A 116 10.28 19.51 0.56
C GLU A 116 8.87 20.15 0.40
N GLY A 117 8.29 20.19 -0.78
CA GLY A 117 7.13 21.03 -1.04
C GLY A 117 5.87 20.40 -1.62
N GLU A 118 5.95 19.20 -2.17
CA GLU A 118 4.82 18.60 -2.92
C GLU A 118 4.12 17.47 -2.17
N CYS A 119 3.78 17.64 -0.91
CA CYS A 119 2.93 16.68 -0.22
C CYS A 119 1.47 17.01 -0.45
N GLY A 120 0.75 16.14 -1.16
CA GLY A 120 -0.68 16.08 -1.05
C GLY A 120 -1.09 15.91 0.41
N TYR A 121 -2.19 16.49 0.79
CA TYR A 121 -2.90 16.43 2.08
C TYR A 121 -2.07 16.17 3.35
N LYS A 122 -1.89 17.23 4.13
CA LYS A 122 -1.35 17.17 5.49
C LYS A 122 -2.34 16.43 6.39
N PHE A 123 -2.03 15.22 6.78
CA PHE A 123 -2.72 14.53 7.86
C PHE A 123 -1.95 14.60 9.16
N LEU A 124 -2.68 14.56 10.28
CA LEU A 124 -2.21 14.65 11.66
C LEU A 124 -0.78 14.10 11.85
N GLY A 125 0.15 14.98 12.20
CA GLY A 125 1.51 14.61 12.52
C GLY A 125 2.45 14.46 11.33
N GLN A 126 2.13 14.97 10.16
CA GLN A 126 3.05 14.94 9.01
C GLN A 126 4.40 15.54 9.36
N LYS A 127 5.30 14.66 9.64
CA LYS A 127 6.72 14.96 9.54
C LYS A 127 7.03 15.05 8.03
N LYS A 128 7.89 16.00 7.66
CA LYS A 128 8.34 16.22 6.27
C LYS A 128 8.70 14.88 5.60
N LEU A 129 8.44 14.69 4.31
CA LEU A 129 8.79 13.48 3.53
C LEU A 129 10.22 12.98 3.76
N ARG A 130 11.13 13.90 4.00
CA ARG A 130 12.52 13.61 4.38
C ARG A 130 12.60 12.71 5.62
N SER A 131 11.74 12.93 6.63
CA SER A 131 11.75 12.09 7.83
C SER A 131 11.15 10.71 7.59
N LEU A 132 10.18 10.59 6.69
CA LEU A 132 9.59 9.31 6.27
C LEU A 132 10.60 8.43 5.55
N TYR A 133 11.31 9.03 4.61
CA TYR A 133 12.35 8.34 3.85
C TYR A 133 13.48 7.85 4.75
N SER A 134 14.00 8.70 5.63
CA SER A 134 15.01 8.31 6.62
C SER A 134 14.53 7.17 7.49
N LYS A 135 13.30 7.21 7.98
CA LYS A 135 12.71 6.14 8.79
C LYS A 135 12.61 4.81 8.04
N ILE A 136 12.26 4.81 6.77
CA ILE A 136 12.20 3.59 5.97
C ILE A 136 13.60 2.99 5.81
N LYS A 137 14.58 3.85 5.51
CA LYS A 137 15.97 3.45 5.25
C LYS A 137 16.72 3.04 6.50
N ASP A 138 16.61 3.86 7.55
CA ASP A 138 17.47 3.71 8.74
C ASP A 138 17.10 2.47 9.57
N ASP A 139 15.89 1.96 9.42
CA ASP A 139 15.40 0.82 10.19
C ASP A 139 15.45 -0.52 9.41
N ASP A 140 16.13 -0.59 8.25
CA ASP A 140 16.25 -1.80 7.41
C ASP A 140 14.94 -2.57 7.21
N ARG A 141 13.84 -1.82 7.07
CA ARG A 141 12.51 -2.43 6.95
C ARG A 141 12.34 -3.20 5.65
N VAL A 142 11.78 -4.39 5.77
CA VAL A 142 11.46 -5.22 4.60
C VAL A 142 10.28 -4.61 3.84
N PRO A 143 10.41 -4.36 2.52
CA PRO A 143 9.33 -3.79 1.73
C PRO A 143 8.24 -4.83 1.46
N CYS A 144 6.98 -4.42 1.70
CA CYS A 144 5.78 -5.18 1.45
C CYS A 144 4.82 -4.34 0.58
N LEU A 145 4.07 -4.99 -0.28
CA LEU A 145 3.06 -4.38 -1.13
C LEU A 145 1.71 -5.02 -0.87
N LEU A 146 0.73 -4.25 -0.43
CA LEU A 146 -0.65 -4.69 -0.30
C LEU A 146 -1.51 -4.05 -1.38
N VAL A 147 -2.11 -4.87 -2.22
CA VAL A 147 -3.13 -4.43 -3.17
C VAL A 147 -4.51 -4.75 -2.60
N ILE A 148 -5.41 -3.77 -2.59
CA ILE A 148 -6.82 -3.96 -2.22
C ILE A 148 -7.67 -3.63 -3.44
N SER A 149 -8.39 -4.62 -3.95
CA SER A 149 -9.16 -4.45 -5.18
C SER A 149 -10.64 -4.83 -5.03
N ASN A 150 -11.47 -4.36 -5.97
CA ASN A 150 -12.87 -4.77 -6.07
C ASN A 150 -12.96 -6.14 -6.77
N SER A 151 -12.39 -7.16 -6.15
CA SER A 151 -12.45 -8.52 -6.68
C SER A 151 -13.82 -9.14 -6.47
N SER A 152 -14.29 -9.91 -7.45
CA SER A 152 -15.57 -10.63 -7.39
C SER A 152 -15.50 -11.84 -6.46
N SER A 153 -14.34 -12.43 -6.27
CA SER A 153 -14.10 -13.54 -5.35
C SER A 153 -13.97 -13.05 -3.91
N ARG A 154 -14.41 -13.88 -2.97
CA ARG A 154 -14.19 -13.61 -1.55
C ARG A 154 -12.76 -13.92 -1.12
N GLU A 155 -12.08 -14.78 -1.87
CA GLU A 155 -10.73 -15.23 -1.58
C GLU A 155 -9.84 -14.97 -2.79
N VAL A 156 -9.05 -13.92 -2.71
CA VAL A 156 -7.99 -13.61 -3.66
C VAL A 156 -6.65 -14.04 -3.07
N LYS A 157 -5.77 -14.55 -3.92
CA LYS A 157 -4.45 -15.03 -3.51
C LYS A 157 -3.36 -14.17 -4.13
N ALA A 158 -2.42 -13.70 -3.32
CA ALA A 158 -1.31 -12.88 -3.78
C ALA A 158 -0.53 -13.54 -4.92
N VAL A 159 -0.37 -14.86 -4.89
CA VAL A 159 0.31 -15.63 -5.95
C VAL A 159 -0.37 -15.51 -7.32
N ASP A 160 -1.69 -15.34 -7.36
CA ASP A 160 -2.40 -15.17 -8.63
C ASP A 160 -2.19 -13.77 -9.21
N LEU A 161 -2.15 -12.75 -8.36
CA LEU A 161 -1.81 -11.39 -8.77
C LEU A 161 -0.35 -11.31 -9.24
N GLU A 162 0.56 -11.93 -8.53
CA GLU A 162 1.97 -12.02 -8.91
C GLU A 162 2.15 -12.68 -10.28
N ARG A 163 1.47 -13.82 -10.51
CA ARG A 163 1.48 -14.50 -11.81
C ARG A 163 0.97 -13.61 -12.94
N LYS A 164 -0.11 -12.87 -12.70
CA LYS A 164 -0.65 -11.91 -13.68
C LYS A 164 0.33 -10.76 -13.97
N MET A 165 1.00 -10.23 -12.96
CA MET A 165 2.03 -9.19 -13.14
C MET A 165 3.21 -9.73 -13.94
N LYS A 166 3.68 -10.94 -13.61
CA LYS A 166 4.77 -11.61 -14.33
C LYS A 166 4.42 -11.86 -15.81
N SER A 167 3.17 -12.22 -16.11
CA SER A 167 2.69 -12.35 -17.50
C SER A 167 2.68 -11.01 -18.27
N LYS A 168 2.74 -9.90 -17.58
CA LYS A 168 2.89 -8.54 -18.13
C LYS A 168 4.35 -8.05 -18.15
N GLY A 169 5.31 -8.94 -17.86
CA GLY A 169 6.74 -8.61 -17.81
C GLY A 169 7.19 -7.95 -16.52
N LEU A 170 6.31 -7.81 -15.50
CA LEU A 170 6.68 -7.25 -14.21
C LEU A 170 6.92 -8.36 -13.19
N ASP A 171 8.18 -8.53 -12.85
CA ASP A 171 8.61 -9.39 -11.76
C ASP A 171 8.78 -8.54 -10.47
N LEU A 172 8.03 -8.88 -9.42
CA LEU A 172 8.06 -8.20 -8.13
C LEU A 172 9.05 -8.80 -7.13
N ASN A 173 10.06 -9.54 -7.62
CA ASN A 173 11.10 -10.10 -6.77
C ASN A 173 11.67 -9.04 -5.80
N GLY A 174 11.72 -9.38 -4.51
CA GLY A 174 12.15 -8.49 -3.44
C GLY A 174 11.01 -7.73 -2.74
N LEU A 175 9.76 -7.81 -3.24
CA LEU A 175 8.58 -7.32 -2.55
C LEU A 175 7.73 -8.49 -2.04
N ASN A 176 7.31 -8.42 -0.78
CA ASN A 176 6.32 -9.35 -0.26
C ASN A 176 4.93 -8.84 -0.65
N LEU A 177 4.22 -9.60 -1.49
CA LEU A 177 2.93 -9.21 -2.02
C LEU A 177 1.78 -9.74 -1.16
N GLY A 178 0.82 -8.88 -0.84
CA GLY A 178 -0.49 -9.21 -0.29
C GLY A 178 -1.60 -8.78 -1.24
N TRP A 179 -2.72 -9.49 -1.23
CA TRP A 179 -3.89 -9.12 -2.03
C TRP A 179 -5.17 -9.25 -1.20
N GLY A 180 -5.86 -8.12 -1.00
CA GLY A 180 -7.14 -8.02 -0.33
C GLY A 180 -8.29 -7.74 -1.28
N SER A 181 -9.48 -8.24 -0.95
CA SER A 181 -10.72 -7.92 -1.65
C SER A 181 -11.60 -7.01 -0.78
N PHE A 182 -12.13 -5.92 -1.36
CA PHE A 182 -13.12 -5.09 -0.68
C PHE A 182 -14.33 -5.87 -0.20
N ARG A 183 -14.76 -6.90 -0.93
CA ARG A 183 -15.87 -7.76 -0.52
C ARG A 183 -15.58 -8.49 0.78
N LYS A 184 -14.35 -8.95 0.97
CA LYS A 184 -13.93 -9.60 2.21
C LYS A 184 -13.82 -8.60 3.35
N ILE A 185 -13.22 -7.44 3.09
CA ILE A 185 -13.09 -6.35 4.07
C ILE A 185 -14.47 -5.91 4.55
N ARG A 186 -15.41 -5.69 3.63
CA ARG A 186 -16.80 -5.31 3.93
C ARG A 186 -17.51 -6.27 4.85
N ASN A 187 -17.22 -7.57 4.74
CA ASN A 187 -17.88 -8.62 5.52
C ASN A 187 -17.22 -8.85 6.89
N MET A 188 -16.14 -8.17 7.22
CA MET A 188 -15.51 -8.26 8.52
C MET A 188 -16.32 -7.50 9.58
N LYS A 189 -16.77 -8.18 10.63
CA LYS A 189 -17.53 -7.55 11.73
C LYS A 189 -16.79 -6.37 12.36
N GLN A 190 -15.48 -6.48 12.49
CA GLN A 190 -14.61 -5.43 13.06
C GLN A 190 -14.56 -4.15 12.20
N LEU A 191 -14.93 -4.24 10.93
CA LEU A 191 -14.94 -3.15 9.98
C LEU A 191 -16.34 -2.77 9.52
N SER A 192 -17.38 -3.10 10.29
CA SER A 192 -18.78 -2.97 9.86
C SER A 192 -19.18 -1.54 9.47
N SER A 193 -18.72 -0.52 10.18
CA SER A 193 -18.96 0.88 9.85
C SER A 193 -18.26 1.30 8.55
N THR A 194 -16.98 0.99 8.45
CA THR A 194 -16.15 1.23 7.25
C THR A 194 -16.70 0.44 6.06
N ALA A 195 -17.18 -0.79 6.29
CA ALA A 195 -17.77 -1.63 5.25
C ALA A 195 -19.03 -1.03 4.63
N LYS A 196 -19.89 -0.37 5.41
CA LYS A 196 -21.07 0.34 4.89
C LYS A 196 -20.68 1.47 3.95
N THR A 197 -19.67 2.23 4.32
CA THR A 197 -19.16 3.35 3.52
C THR A 197 -18.53 2.86 2.22
N ILE A 198 -17.73 1.78 2.27
CA ILE A 198 -17.14 1.16 1.08
C ILE A 198 -18.24 0.66 0.13
N LYS A 199 -19.28 -0.01 0.67
CA LYS A 199 -20.41 -0.47 -0.14
C LYS A 199 -21.05 0.69 -0.91
N TYR A 200 -21.36 1.77 -0.24
CA TYR A 200 -21.97 2.95 -0.86
C TYR A 200 -21.13 3.53 -2.01
N ASN A 201 -19.82 3.53 -1.87
CA ASN A 201 -18.90 4.06 -2.90
C ASN A 201 -18.63 3.08 -4.05
N LEU A 202 -18.81 1.78 -3.86
CA LEU A 202 -18.65 0.76 -4.90
C LEU A 202 -19.92 0.50 -5.71
N ASP A 203 -21.09 0.77 -5.12
CA ASP A 203 -22.39 0.56 -5.77
C ASP A 203 -22.82 1.78 -6.62
N LYS A 204 -22.04 2.89 -6.62
CA LYS A 204 -22.20 4.08 -7.46
C LYS A 204 -21.25 4.07 -8.65
#